data_66398411f305a08996b1f45becb1dce7
#
_entry.id   66398411f305a08996b1f45becb1dce7
#
_cell.length_a   1.000
_cell.length_b   1.000
_cell.length_c   1.000
_cell.angle_alpha   90.00
_cell.angle_beta   90.00
_cell.angle_gamma   90.00
#
_symmetry.space_group_name_H-M   'P 1'
#
loop_
_entity.id
_entity.type
_entity.pdbx_description
1 polymer ?
#
loop_
_entity_poly.entity_id
_entity_poly.type
_entity_poly.pdbx_seq_one_letter_code
_entity_poly.pdbx_strand_id
1 'polypeptide(L)'
;MLKSLKWEDDRVLSICVGENLFTLAQMRANYLLEVFDVFRTDDSWEGVDLNSAEIIFCIFISPKNLKSIFSDRPVESSILKNQRAIRKRMLSANLGAPGSMSADLIDLSSSFSNIDGNIVRERLTPEKDSELIYKYEFCGMAGNPDRVLNRLKLYHQTGVNWDETKKVIFPDLPPPAPSR
;
A
#
# COMPACT_ATOMS: atom_id res chain seq x y z
N MET A 1 -1.02 -5.42 19.93
CA MET A 1 -1.43 -5.97 18.60
C MET A 1 -2.89 -6.35 18.63
N LEU A 2 -3.66 -5.98 17.59
CA LEU A 2 -5.10 -6.21 17.53
C LEU A 2 -5.43 -7.71 17.48
N LYS A 3 -6.41 -8.15 18.30
CA LYS A 3 -6.95 -9.52 18.29
C LYS A 3 -7.89 -9.75 17.12
N SER A 4 -8.63 -8.72 16.71
CA SER A 4 -9.54 -8.73 15.56
C SER A 4 -9.50 -7.37 14.88
N LEU A 5 -9.69 -7.33 13.57
CA LEU A 5 -9.78 -6.11 12.79
C LEU A 5 -11.10 -6.10 12.03
N LYS A 6 -12.02 -5.25 12.50
CA LYS A 6 -13.27 -4.95 11.80
C LYS A 6 -12.99 -3.82 10.81
N TRP A 7 -13.37 -4.03 9.54
CA TRP A 7 -13.26 -3.00 8.53
C TRP A 7 -14.28 -1.88 8.78
N GLU A 8 -13.82 -0.67 8.72
CA GLU A 8 -14.63 0.53 8.86
C GLU A 8 -13.99 1.64 8.02
N ASP A 9 -14.71 2.09 7.00
CA ASP A 9 -14.20 3.13 6.10
C ASP A 9 -13.82 4.38 6.88
N ASP A 10 -12.72 5.01 6.48
CA ASP A 10 -12.10 6.17 7.09
C ASP A 10 -11.60 6.00 8.54
N ARG A 11 -11.54 4.76 9.03
CA ARG A 11 -10.86 4.48 10.29
C ARG A 11 -9.35 4.58 10.12
N VAL A 12 -8.70 5.35 11.00
CA VAL A 12 -7.25 5.46 11.08
C VAL A 12 -6.71 4.45 12.09
N LEU A 13 -5.61 3.83 11.75
CA LEU A 13 -4.90 2.83 12.56
C LEU A 13 -3.41 3.14 12.60
N SER A 14 -2.78 2.83 13.73
CA SER A 14 -1.33 2.83 13.84
C SER A 14 -0.77 1.47 13.45
N ILE A 15 0.27 1.45 12.61
CA ILE A 15 1.05 0.26 12.24
C ILE A 15 2.32 0.23 13.06
N CYS A 16 2.56 -0.89 13.74
CA CYS A 16 3.80 -1.17 14.45
C CYS A 16 4.82 -1.75 13.45
N VAL A 17 5.67 -0.88 12.87
CA VAL A 17 6.67 -1.25 11.85
C VAL A 17 7.87 -1.96 12.47
N GLY A 18 8.22 -1.60 13.70
CA GLY A 18 9.35 -2.18 14.46
C GLY A 18 9.20 -1.89 15.94
N GLU A 19 10.23 -2.20 16.71
CA GLU A 19 10.21 -2.06 18.17
C GLU A 19 9.86 -0.65 18.65
N ASN A 20 10.44 0.37 18.00
CA ASN A 20 10.19 1.78 18.26
C ASN A 20 9.97 2.53 16.94
N LEU A 21 9.15 1.97 16.05
CA LEU A 21 8.85 2.60 14.78
C LEU A 21 7.40 2.35 14.42
N PHE A 22 6.66 3.43 14.29
CA PHE A 22 5.23 3.42 13.99
C PHE A 22 4.92 4.31 12.80
N THR A 23 3.84 4.00 12.08
CA THR A 23 3.27 4.86 11.05
C THR A 23 1.74 4.77 11.05
N LEU A 24 1.07 5.65 10.34
CA LEU A 24 -0.38 5.67 10.24
C LEU A 24 -0.87 5.07 8.93
N ALA A 25 -2.01 4.42 9.02
CA ALA A 25 -2.78 3.96 7.88
C ALA A 25 -4.25 4.32 8.03
N GLN A 26 -4.94 4.56 6.91
CA GLN A 26 -6.38 4.80 6.88
C GLN A 26 -7.07 3.75 6.03
N MET A 27 -8.10 3.13 6.58
CA MET A 27 -9.00 2.24 5.86
C MET A 27 -9.82 3.05 4.87
N ARG A 28 -9.94 2.56 3.65
CA ARG A 28 -10.74 3.21 2.61
C ARG A 28 -11.75 2.21 2.04
N ALA A 29 -12.54 2.63 1.07
CA ALA A 29 -13.54 1.79 0.45
C ALA A 29 -12.96 0.46 -0.08
N ASN A 30 -13.76 -0.61 0.00
CA ASN A 30 -13.47 -1.94 -0.56
C ASN A 30 -12.13 -2.54 -0.12
N TYR A 31 -11.81 -2.47 1.18
CA TYR A 31 -10.56 -3.04 1.76
C TYR A 31 -9.26 -2.38 1.25
N LEU A 32 -9.31 -1.20 0.65
CA LEU A 32 -8.14 -0.40 0.36
C LEU A 32 -7.59 0.21 1.64
N LEU A 33 -6.28 0.11 1.84
CA LEU A 33 -5.54 0.72 2.94
C LEU A 33 -4.53 1.72 2.37
N GLU A 34 -4.68 2.98 2.75
CA GLU A 34 -3.66 4.01 2.50
C GLU A 34 -2.69 4.04 3.66
N VAL A 35 -1.38 4.03 3.39
CA VAL A 35 -0.33 4.16 4.39
C VAL A 35 0.45 5.46 4.13
N PHE A 36 0.77 6.19 5.21
CA PHE A 36 1.26 7.56 5.13
C PHE A 36 2.75 7.67 5.51
N ASP A 37 3.46 8.61 4.89
CA ASP A 37 4.85 8.96 5.26
C ASP A 37 4.86 9.84 6.53
N VAL A 38 4.40 9.25 7.62
CA VAL A 38 4.39 9.84 8.95
C VAL A 38 4.96 8.82 9.92
N PHE A 39 6.27 8.88 10.19
CA PHE A 39 6.92 7.94 11.10
C PHE A 39 7.20 8.58 12.44
N ARG A 40 6.98 7.83 13.53
CA ARG A 40 7.29 8.21 14.91
C ARG A 40 7.95 7.08 15.67
N THR A 41 8.71 7.42 16.69
CA THR A 41 9.36 6.46 17.61
C THR A 41 8.44 6.00 18.74
N ASP A 42 7.32 6.67 18.92
CA ASP A 42 6.25 6.34 19.85
C ASP A 42 4.90 6.26 19.12
N ASP A 43 3.95 5.58 19.73
CA ASP A 43 2.59 5.42 19.17
C ASP A 43 1.65 6.53 19.68
N SER A 44 2.02 7.80 19.41
CA SER A 44 1.28 9.01 19.76
C SER A 44 1.12 9.91 18.54
N TRP A 45 -0.09 10.35 18.24
CA TRP A 45 -0.47 10.93 16.95
C TRP A 45 -1.18 12.27 17.04
N GLU A 46 -1.11 12.93 18.21
CA GLU A 46 -1.77 14.21 18.41
C GLU A 46 -1.37 15.24 17.34
N GLY A 47 -2.38 15.91 16.77
CA GLY A 47 -2.20 17.02 15.82
C GLY A 47 -1.76 16.61 14.42
N VAL A 48 -1.72 15.31 14.09
CA VAL A 48 -1.35 14.87 12.74
C VAL A 48 -2.49 15.18 11.75
N ASP A 49 -2.13 15.79 10.62
CA ASP A 49 -3.02 15.99 9.47
C ASP A 49 -2.62 15.08 8.31
N LEU A 50 -3.43 14.05 8.07
CA LEU A 50 -3.19 13.08 6.98
C LEU A 50 -3.47 13.68 5.58
N ASN A 51 -4.13 14.84 5.47
CA ASN A 51 -4.31 15.49 4.18
C ASN A 51 -3.00 16.11 3.67
N SER A 52 -2.10 16.52 4.59
CA SER A 52 -0.79 17.06 4.26
C SER A 52 0.28 15.97 4.11
N ALA A 53 0.05 14.78 4.66
CA ALA A 53 1.01 13.68 4.62
C ALA A 53 1.06 13.02 3.22
N GLU A 54 2.26 12.61 2.79
CA GLU A 54 2.40 11.81 1.58
C GLU A 54 1.81 10.41 1.79
N ILE A 55 1.14 9.85 0.76
CA ILE A 55 0.69 8.46 0.75
C ILE A 55 1.81 7.62 0.14
N ILE A 56 2.44 6.78 0.96
CA ILE A 56 3.50 5.86 0.53
C ILE A 56 2.93 4.88 -0.49
N PHE A 57 1.84 4.19 -0.12
CA PHE A 57 1.12 3.27 -0.99
C PHE A 57 -0.36 3.15 -0.58
N CYS A 58 -1.18 2.71 -1.54
CA CYS A 58 -2.58 2.35 -1.35
C CYS A 58 -2.76 0.94 -1.92
N ILE A 59 -3.12 -0.04 -1.08
CA ILE A 59 -3.18 -1.47 -1.42
C ILE A 59 -4.45 -2.12 -0.88
N PHE A 60 -4.94 -3.17 -1.55
CA PHE A 60 -5.95 -4.05 -0.99
C PHE A 60 -5.35 -4.93 0.10
N ILE A 61 -6.03 -5.07 1.23
CA ILE A 61 -5.56 -5.91 2.33
C ILE A 61 -6.56 -6.96 2.76
N SER A 62 -6.04 -8.09 3.29
CA SER A 62 -6.81 -9.07 4.04
C SER A 62 -6.80 -8.70 5.53
N PRO A 63 -7.88 -8.15 6.12
CA PRO A 63 -7.89 -7.72 7.51
C PRO A 63 -7.59 -8.85 8.49
N LYS A 64 -8.07 -10.05 8.20
CA LYS A 64 -7.82 -11.25 9.01
C LYS A 64 -6.33 -11.56 9.12
N ASN A 65 -5.61 -11.46 8.00
CA ASN A 65 -4.20 -11.85 7.93
C ASN A 65 -3.26 -10.75 8.43
N LEU A 66 -3.63 -9.47 8.21
CA LEU A 66 -2.78 -8.33 8.57
C LEU A 66 -3.06 -7.70 9.94
N LYS A 67 -4.03 -8.23 10.71
CA LYS A 67 -4.39 -7.66 12.02
C LYS A 67 -3.21 -7.51 12.99
N SER A 68 -2.20 -8.36 12.86
CA SER A 68 -1.01 -8.37 13.76
C SER A 68 -0.07 -7.19 13.57
N ILE A 69 -0.12 -6.48 12.43
CA ILE A 69 0.74 -5.32 12.22
C ILE A 69 0.19 -4.05 12.88
N PHE A 70 -1.10 -4.04 13.24
CA PHE A 70 -1.72 -2.86 13.83
C PHE A 70 -1.58 -2.84 15.35
N SER A 71 -1.34 -1.65 15.87
CA SER A 71 -1.37 -1.37 17.30
C SER A 71 -2.80 -1.56 17.85
N ASP A 72 -2.90 -1.98 19.10
CA ASP A 72 -4.17 -2.02 19.84
C ASP A 72 -4.48 -0.68 20.55
N ARG A 73 -3.56 0.27 20.51
CA ARG A 73 -3.84 1.63 20.96
C ARG A 73 -4.83 2.32 20.04
N PRO A 74 -5.87 2.95 20.58
CA PRO A 74 -6.74 3.80 19.79
C PRO A 74 -5.94 5.02 19.31
N VAL A 75 -6.13 5.36 18.04
CA VAL A 75 -5.58 6.60 17.49
C VAL A 75 -6.42 7.76 18.00
N GLU A 76 -5.77 8.85 18.39
CA GLU A 76 -6.39 10.01 19.01
C GLU A 76 -7.41 10.66 18.06
N SER A 77 -8.50 11.19 18.63
CA SER A 77 -9.56 11.88 17.87
C SER A 77 -9.11 13.21 17.25
N SER A 78 -7.94 13.74 17.67
CA SER A 78 -7.36 14.98 17.16
C SER A 78 -6.72 14.84 15.77
N ILE A 79 -6.57 13.62 15.24
CA ILE A 79 -6.04 13.38 13.91
C ILE A 79 -7.04 13.85 12.85
N LEU A 80 -6.55 14.66 11.90
CA LEU A 80 -7.30 15.02 10.71
C LEU A 80 -7.15 13.90 9.67
N LYS A 81 -8.24 13.17 9.43
CA LYS A 81 -8.30 12.07 8.48
C LYS A 81 -8.08 12.56 7.04
N ASN A 82 -7.46 11.72 6.20
CA ASN A 82 -7.29 12.00 4.79
C ASN A 82 -8.65 12.04 4.07
N GLN A 83 -8.97 13.18 3.45
CA GLN A 83 -10.19 13.41 2.66
C GLN A 83 -9.91 13.44 1.15
N ARG A 84 -8.65 13.25 0.73
CA ARG A 84 -8.30 13.22 -0.69
C ARG A 84 -8.99 12.04 -1.39
N ALA A 85 -9.23 12.18 -2.68
CA ALA A 85 -9.79 11.11 -3.49
C ALA A 85 -8.90 9.86 -3.45
N ILE A 86 -9.52 8.70 -3.31
CA ILE A 86 -8.82 7.41 -3.32
C ILE A 86 -8.18 7.18 -4.68
N ARG A 87 -6.92 6.74 -4.71
CA ARG A 87 -6.22 6.40 -5.94
C ARG A 87 -6.86 5.16 -6.57
N LYS A 88 -7.32 5.28 -7.82
CA LYS A 88 -7.98 4.17 -8.53
C LYS A 88 -7.05 3.42 -9.50
N ARG A 89 -5.91 4.03 -9.85
CA ARG A 89 -5.00 3.44 -10.85
C ARG A 89 -4.08 2.43 -10.21
N MET A 90 -4.07 1.19 -10.73
CA MET A 90 -3.32 0.07 -10.19
C MET A 90 -2.78 -0.83 -11.31
N LEU A 91 -1.88 -1.74 -10.95
CA LEU A 91 -1.37 -2.80 -11.81
C LEU A 91 -2.22 -4.06 -11.62
N SER A 92 -2.66 -4.66 -12.71
CA SER A 92 -3.32 -5.96 -12.72
C SER A 92 -2.37 -7.01 -13.31
N ALA A 93 -1.96 -7.99 -12.50
CA ALA A 93 -1.05 -9.03 -12.95
C ALA A 93 -1.77 -10.05 -13.84
N ASN A 94 -1.18 -10.33 -15.00
CA ASN A 94 -1.57 -11.40 -15.91
C ASN A 94 -0.65 -12.61 -15.65
N LEU A 95 -1.17 -13.59 -14.91
CA LEU A 95 -0.42 -14.80 -14.54
C LEU A 95 -0.53 -15.81 -15.68
N GLY A 96 0.47 -15.86 -16.53
CA GLY A 96 0.64 -16.86 -17.58
C GLY A 96 1.63 -17.96 -17.20
N ALA A 97 2.08 -18.75 -18.20
CA ALA A 97 3.19 -19.65 -18.02
C ALA A 97 4.47 -18.90 -17.63
N PRO A 98 5.48 -19.57 -17.01
CA PRO A 98 6.75 -18.94 -16.71
C PRO A 98 7.35 -18.26 -17.96
N GLY A 99 7.73 -16.99 -17.84
CA GLY A 99 8.22 -16.17 -18.96
C GLY A 99 7.15 -15.45 -19.79
N SER A 100 5.85 -15.68 -19.50
CA SER A 100 4.74 -14.95 -20.15
C SER A 100 3.94 -14.08 -19.17
N MET A 101 4.43 -13.92 -17.94
CA MET A 101 3.82 -13.03 -16.96
C MET A 101 3.96 -11.56 -17.39
N SER A 102 2.92 -10.79 -17.20
CA SER A 102 2.87 -9.35 -17.50
C SER A 102 1.93 -8.65 -16.54
N ALA A 103 1.81 -7.35 -16.66
CA ALA A 103 0.77 -6.61 -15.97
C ALA A 103 0.14 -5.57 -16.89
N ASP A 104 -1.12 -5.29 -16.65
CA ASP A 104 -1.85 -4.19 -17.26
C ASP A 104 -1.98 -3.04 -16.25
N LEU A 105 -1.99 -1.82 -16.75
CA LEU A 105 -2.41 -0.66 -15.97
C LEU A 105 -3.93 -0.52 -16.08
N ILE A 106 -4.61 -0.52 -14.94
CA ILE A 106 -6.06 -0.45 -14.88
C ILE A 106 -6.52 0.73 -14.01
N ASP A 107 -7.69 1.26 -14.29
CA ASP A 107 -8.45 2.09 -13.37
C ASP A 107 -9.54 1.24 -12.72
N LEU A 108 -9.56 1.18 -11.39
CA LEU A 108 -10.61 0.50 -10.63
C LEU A 108 -11.97 1.11 -10.94
N SER A 109 -13.02 0.30 -10.84
CA SER A 109 -14.41 0.75 -11.04
C SER A 109 -14.83 1.84 -10.04
N SER A 110 -16.06 2.33 -10.16
CA SER A 110 -16.65 3.27 -9.19
C SER A 110 -16.76 2.70 -7.78
N SER A 111 -16.91 1.37 -7.66
CA SER A 111 -16.92 0.64 -6.38
C SER A 111 -15.53 0.19 -5.93
N PHE A 112 -14.46 0.68 -6.54
CA PHE A 112 -13.07 0.27 -6.27
C PHE A 112 -12.83 -1.23 -6.48
N SER A 113 -13.49 -1.84 -7.46
CA SER A 113 -13.27 -3.23 -7.87
C SER A 113 -12.29 -3.29 -9.04
N ASN A 114 -11.38 -4.26 -9.02
CA ASN A 114 -10.49 -4.57 -10.14
C ASN A 114 -11.18 -5.47 -11.19
N ILE A 115 -12.24 -6.19 -10.80
CA ILE A 115 -12.96 -7.10 -11.71
C ILE A 115 -13.65 -6.30 -12.83
N ASP A 116 -14.25 -5.17 -12.47
CA ASP A 116 -14.95 -4.28 -13.40
C ASP A 116 -14.10 -3.05 -13.75
N GLY A 117 -12.79 -3.14 -13.56
CA GLY A 117 -11.85 -2.06 -13.87
C GLY A 117 -11.63 -1.89 -15.37
N ASN A 118 -11.31 -0.67 -15.78
CA ASN A 118 -10.98 -0.36 -17.18
C ASN A 118 -9.50 -0.49 -17.42
N ILE A 119 -9.10 -1.19 -18.49
CA ILE A 119 -7.69 -1.27 -18.90
C ILE A 119 -7.30 0.09 -19.51
N VAL A 120 -6.27 0.70 -18.95
CA VAL A 120 -5.66 1.96 -19.42
C VAL A 120 -4.50 1.67 -20.38
N ARG A 121 -3.71 0.64 -20.06
CA ARG A 121 -2.58 0.21 -20.88
C ARG A 121 -2.31 -1.28 -20.66
N GLU A 122 -2.26 -2.03 -21.74
CA GLU A 122 -2.01 -3.47 -21.72
C GLU A 122 -0.52 -3.80 -21.72
N ARG A 123 -0.18 -4.94 -21.12
CA ARG A 123 1.11 -5.62 -21.21
C ARG A 123 2.31 -4.70 -21.01
N LEU A 124 2.38 -4.08 -19.83
CA LEU A 124 3.51 -3.24 -19.46
C LEU A 124 4.82 -4.02 -19.54
N THR A 125 5.87 -3.35 -20.03
CA THR A 125 7.23 -3.88 -20.07
C THR A 125 8.21 -2.97 -19.34
N PRO A 126 9.26 -3.52 -18.68
CA PRO A 126 10.25 -2.71 -17.97
C PRO A 126 10.92 -1.66 -18.85
N GLU A 127 11.20 -2.00 -20.13
CA GLU A 127 11.93 -1.12 -21.04
C GLU A 127 11.14 0.14 -21.41
N LYS A 128 9.81 0.06 -21.45
CA LYS A 128 8.95 1.16 -21.90
C LYS A 128 8.15 1.81 -20.78
N ASP A 129 7.94 1.06 -19.69
CA ASP A 129 6.92 1.38 -18.70
C ASP A 129 7.45 1.37 -17.26
N SER A 130 8.77 1.38 -17.08
CA SER A 130 9.40 1.31 -15.74
C SER A 130 8.81 2.34 -14.76
N GLU A 131 8.59 3.58 -15.21
CA GLU A 131 8.00 4.63 -14.37
C GLU A 131 6.60 4.27 -13.88
N LEU A 132 5.76 3.70 -14.76
CA LEU A 132 4.41 3.26 -14.38
C LEU A 132 4.46 2.08 -13.42
N ILE A 133 5.36 1.13 -13.69
CA ILE A 133 5.57 -0.05 -12.84
C ILE A 133 6.06 0.36 -11.45
N TYR A 134 6.96 1.35 -11.36
CA TYR A 134 7.39 1.87 -10.05
C TYR A 134 6.27 2.61 -9.31
N LYS A 135 5.50 3.42 -10.04
CA LYS A 135 4.52 4.35 -9.48
C LYS A 135 3.29 3.66 -8.90
N TYR A 136 2.82 2.60 -9.54
CA TYR A 136 1.52 1.99 -9.21
C TYR A 136 1.67 0.67 -8.46
N GLU A 137 0.68 0.37 -7.61
CA GLU A 137 0.59 -0.84 -6.81
C GLU A 137 -0.18 -1.93 -7.55
N PHE A 138 0.09 -3.20 -7.22
CA PHE A 138 -0.74 -4.29 -7.69
C PHE A 138 -2.10 -4.30 -7.00
N CYS A 139 -3.17 -4.60 -7.76
CA CYS A 139 -4.53 -4.75 -7.26
C CYS A 139 -4.77 -6.09 -6.54
N GLY A 140 -3.73 -6.92 -6.37
CA GLY A 140 -3.80 -8.14 -5.58
C GLY A 140 -3.93 -7.85 -4.09
N MET A 141 -4.63 -8.74 -3.37
CA MET A 141 -4.84 -8.59 -1.92
C MET A 141 -3.57 -8.93 -1.13
N ALA A 142 -3.04 -7.96 -0.40
CA ALA A 142 -1.92 -8.17 0.51
C ALA A 142 -2.40 -8.93 1.76
N GLY A 143 -1.75 -10.05 2.06
CA GLY A 143 -2.11 -10.91 3.19
C GLY A 143 -0.90 -11.40 4.00
N ASN A 144 0.31 -10.94 3.66
CA ASN A 144 1.53 -11.31 4.38
C ASN A 144 2.04 -10.14 5.22
N PRO A 145 1.97 -10.22 6.58
CA PRO A 145 2.41 -9.16 7.50
C PRO A 145 3.88 -8.75 7.28
N ASP A 146 4.76 -9.74 7.14
CA ASP A 146 6.20 -9.48 7.05
C ASP A 146 6.56 -8.70 5.77
N ARG A 147 5.88 -9.00 4.65
CA ARG A 147 6.08 -8.25 3.40
C ARG A 147 5.70 -6.78 3.56
N VAL A 148 4.57 -6.50 4.20
CA VAL A 148 4.13 -5.12 4.44
C VAL A 148 5.10 -4.40 5.36
N LEU A 149 5.51 -5.04 6.47
CA LEU A 149 6.44 -4.45 7.43
C LEU A 149 7.83 -4.23 6.83
N ASN A 150 8.36 -5.20 6.08
CA ASN A 150 9.67 -5.06 5.42
C ASN A 150 9.66 -3.94 4.37
N ARG A 151 8.56 -3.80 3.62
CA ARG A 151 8.38 -2.69 2.67
C ARG A 151 8.38 -1.33 3.37
N LEU A 152 7.70 -1.20 4.51
CA LEU A 152 7.68 0.03 5.32
C LEU A 152 9.05 0.34 5.92
N LYS A 153 9.77 -0.67 6.41
CA LYS A 153 11.15 -0.50 6.90
C LYS A 153 12.09 -0.02 5.79
N LEU A 154 12.01 -0.65 4.62
CA LEU A 154 12.79 -0.23 3.44
C LEU A 154 12.49 1.22 3.08
N TYR A 155 11.21 1.58 3.00
CA TYR A 155 10.81 2.95 2.70
C TYR A 155 11.32 3.95 3.73
N HIS A 156 11.17 3.65 5.02
CA HIS A 156 11.66 4.53 6.09
C HIS A 156 13.18 4.74 6.00
N GLN A 157 13.95 3.72 5.65
CA GLN A 157 15.41 3.76 5.59
C GLN A 157 15.95 4.42 4.31
N THR A 158 15.26 4.25 3.20
CA THR A 158 15.80 4.55 1.87
C THR A 158 14.93 5.48 1.02
N GLY A 159 13.70 5.74 1.43
CA GLY A 159 12.69 6.42 0.60
C GLY A 159 12.12 5.55 -0.53
N VAL A 160 12.55 4.29 -0.64
CA VAL A 160 12.15 3.39 -1.74
C VAL A 160 10.88 2.63 -1.38
N ASN A 161 9.79 2.96 -2.07
CA ASN A 161 8.55 2.20 -2.01
C ASN A 161 8.62 1.02 -3.01
N TRP A 162 9.05 -0.16 -2.56
CA TRP A 162 9.23 -1.33 -3.41
C TRP A 162 8.40 -2.52 -2.92
N ASP A 163 7.54 -3.05 -3.83
CA ASP A 163 6.82 -4.30 -3.62
C ASP A 163 7.57 -5.44 -4.30
N GLU A 164 8.05 -6.40 -3.52
CA GLU A 164 8.77 -7.59 -4.02
C GLU A 164 7.94 -8.43 -5.02
N THR A 165 6.62 -8.28 -5.04
CA THR A 165 5.76 -8.92 -6.05
C THR A 165 6.13 -8.48 -7.46
N LYS A 166 6.67 -7.25 -7.61
CA LYS A 166 7.12 -6.71 -8.90
C LYS A 166 8.24 -7.56 -9.52
N LYS A 167 9.14 -8.13 -8.69
CA LYS A 167 10.19 -9.04 -9.17
C LYS A 167 9.65 -10.33 -9.77
N VAL A 168 8.49 -10.80 -9.32
CA VAL A 168 7.88 -12.02 -9.84
C VAL A 168 7.35 -11.78 -11.26
N ILE A 169 6.73 -10.63 -11.48
CA ILE A 169 6.13 -10.26 -12.77
C ILE A 169 7.16 -9.66 -13.73
N PHE A 170 8.12 -8.90 -13.19
CA PHE A 170 9.15 -8.18 -13.92
C PHE A 170 10.54 -8.53 -13.35
N PRO A 171 11.07 -9.73 -13.60
CA PRO A 171 12.31 -10.21 -12.97
C PRO A 171 13.53 -9.34 -13.28
N ASP A 172 13.57 -8.72 -14.45
CA ASP A 172 14.68 -7.87 -14.90
C ASP A 172 14.58 -6.42 -14.42
N LEU A 173 13.49 -6.04 -13.73
CA LEU A 173 13.32 -4.69 -13.22
C LEU A 173 13.94 -4.57 -11.81
N PRO A 174 15.04 -3.82 -11.64
CA PRO A 174 15.63 -3.60 -10.32
C PRO A 174 14.74 -2.71 -9.46
N PRO A 175 14.87 -2.75 -8.12
CA PRO A 175 14.29 -1.73 -7.25
C PRO A 175 14.78 -0.32 -7.62
N PRO A 176 13.99 0.73 -7.38
CA PRO A 176 14.45 2.11 -7.57
C PRO A 176 15.68 2.41 -6.72
N ALA A 177 16.49 3.38 -7.16
CA ALA A 177 17.60 3.87 -6.36
C ALA A 177 17.10 4.55 -5.06
N PRO A 178 17.85 4.45 -3.95
CA PRO A 178 17.52 5.18 -2.72
C PRO A 178 17.39 6.68 -2.97
N SER A 179 16.42 7.31 -2.31
CA SER A 179 16.12 8.75 -2.39
C SER A 179 16.36 9.48 -1.07
N ARG A 180 16.76 8.73 -0.01
CA ARG A 180 17.15 9.24 1.33
C ARG A 180 18.49 8.69 1.72
#